data_461888928347df59a867901a1941c269
#
_entry.id   461888928347df59a867901a1941c269
#
_cell.length_a   1.000
_cell.length_b   1.000
_cell.length_c   1.000
_cell.angle_alpha   90.00
_cell.angle_beta   90.00
_cell.angle_gamma   90.00
#
_symmetry.space_group_name_H-M   'P 1'
#
loop_
_entity.id
_entity.type
_entity.pdbx_description
1 polymer ?
#
loop_
_entity_poly.entity_id
_entity_poly.type
_entity_poly.pdbx_seq_one_letter_code
_entity_poly.pdbx_strand_id
1 'polypeptide(L)' 'MNDTERLNKEYRSRVNRTLDYIEAHLDKAMTLEELAAIANFSKFHFGRIFCSIVGETPYQFLLRIRIEKAAQLLL' A
#
# COMPACT_ATOMS: atom_id res chain seq x y z
N MET A 1 -16.50 -1.18 -20.86
CA MET A 1 -15.25 -1.48 -20.13
C MET A 1 -14.91 -2.95 -20.34
N ASN A 2 -13.68 -3.25 -20.78
CA ASN A 2 -13.26 -4.64 -20.94
C ASN A 2 -12.82 -5.22 -19.59
N ASP A 3 -12.55 -6.54 -19.58
CA ASP A 3 -12.18 -7.23 -18.34
C ASP A 3 -10.87 -6.72 -17.74
N THR A 4 -9.89 -6.36 -18.58
CA THR A 4 -8.61 -5.84 -18.12
C THR A 4 -8.77 -4.50 -17.41
N GLU A 5 -9.55 -3.59 -17.97
CA GLU A 5 -9.82 -2.29 -17.35
C GLU A 5 -10.56 -2.44 -16.03
N ARG A 6 -11.52 -3.36 -15.96
CA ARG A 6 -12.28 -3.62 -14.73
C ARG A 6 -11.36 -4.16 -13.63
N LEU A 7 -10.47 -5.10 -13.96
CA LEU A 7 -9.52 -5.68 -13.01
C LEU A 7 -8.54 -4.62 -12.51
N ASN A 8 -8.02 -3.77 -13.40
CA ASN A 8 -7.11 -2.71 -13.00
C ASN A 8 -7.78 -1.73 -12.04
N LYS A 9 -9.00 -1.37 -12.31
CA LYS A 9 -9.77 -0.47 -11.44
C LYS A 9 -10.01 -1.09 -10.07
N GLU A 10 -10.36 -2.37 -10.03
CA GLU A 10 -10.56 -3.10 -8.79
C GLU A 10 -9.26 -3.20 -8.00
N TYR A 11 -8.14 -3.52 -8.66
CA TYR A 11 -6.85 -3.63 -7.99
C TYR A 11 -6.39 -2.29 -7.41
N ARG A 12 -6.58 -1.21 -8.15
CA ARG A 12 -6.26 0.13 -7.65
C ARG A 12 -7.09 0.50 -6.43
N SER A 13 -8.37 0.17 -6.43
CA SER A 13 -9.25 0.39 -5.29
C SER A 13 -8.76 -0.37 -4.05
N ARG A 14 -8.36 -1.63 -4.24
CA ARG A 14 -7.85 -2.46 -3.15
C ARG A 14 -6.52 -1.95 -2.61
N VAL A 15 -5.63 -1.50 -3.48
CA VAL A 15 -4.36 -0.88 -3.05
C VAL A 15 -4.62 0.45 -2.34
N ASN A 16 -5.53 1.27 -2.83
CA ASN A 16 -5.88 2.54 -2.18
C ASN A 16 -6.39 2.32 -0.75
N ARG A 17 -7.14 1.26 -0.52
CA ARG A 17 -7.59 0.90 0.83
C ARG A 17 -6.41 0.64 1.76
N THR A 18 -5.38 -0.02 1.25
CA THR A 18 -4.15 -0.27 2.00
C THR A 18 -3.39 1.03 2.25
N LEU A 19 -3.30 1.92 1.27
CA LEU A 19 -2.65 3.21 1.44
C LEU A 19 -3.33 4.04 2.54
N ASP A 20 -4.64 4.07 2.55
CA ASP A 20 -5.41 4.76 3.59
C ASP A 20 -5.13 4.17 4.97
N TYR A 21 -5.06 2.85 5.07
CA TYR A 21 -4.74 2.17 6.32
C TYR A 21 -3.33 2.54 6.81
N ILE A 22 -2.35 2.53 5.91
CA ILE A 22 -0.97 2.87 6.26
C ILE A 22 -0.91 4.29 6.82
N GLU A 23 -1.53 5.25 6.14
CA GLU A 23 -1.53 6.65 6.59
C GLU A 23 -2.18 6.83 7.95
N ALA A 24 -3.23 6.06 8.23
CA ALA A 24 -3.94 6.14 9.51
C ALA A 24 -3.21 5.46 10.66
N HIS A 25 -2.23 4.60 10.39
CA HIS A 25 -1.59 3.75 11.40
C HIS A 25 -0.06 3.78 11.32
N LEU A 26 0.53 4.92 10.94
CA LEU A 26 1.99 5.05 10.79
C LEU A 26 2.75 4.78 12.08
N ASP A 27 2.13 4.99 13.22
CA ASP A 27 2.73 4.78 14.54
C ASP A 27 2.74 3.32 14.98
N LYS A 28 2.15 2.42 14.20
CA LYS A 28 2.05 1.00 14.54
C LYS A 28 2.93 0.16 13.64
N ALA A 29 3.41 -0.97 14.19
CA ALA A 29 4.08 -1.98 13.38
C ALA A 29 3.09 -2.60 12.40
N MET A 30 3.52 -2.79 11.16
CA MET A 30 2.69 -3.38 10.11
C MET A 30 3.51 -4.45 9.39
N THR A 31 2.89 -5.61 9.16
CA THR A 31 3.52 -6.68 8.38
C THR A 31 2.97 -6.68 6.96
N LEU A 32 3.75 -7.26 6.05
CA LEU A 32 3.30 -7.42 4.66
C LEU A 32 2.03 -8.26 4.59
N GLU A 33 1.93 -9.29 5.44
CA GLU A 33 0.75 -10.15 5.53
C GLU A 33 -0.50 -9.37 5.91
N GLU A 34 -0.39 -8.48 6.89
CA GLU A 34 -1.50 -7.63 7.31
C GLU A 34 -1.97 -6.71 6.20
N LEU A 35 -1.02 -6.07 5.52
CA LEU A 35 -1.34 -5.16 4.43
C LEU A 35 -1.97 -5.90 3.25
N ALA A 36 -1.45 -7.08 2.93
CA ALA A 36 -2.02 -7.92 1.87
C ALA A 36 -3.45 -8.34 2.20
N ALA A 37 -3.72 -8.67 3.46
CA ALA A 37 -5.07 -9.04 3.90
C ALA A 37 -6.05 -7.88 3.73
N ILE A 38 -5.63 -6.65 4.04
CA ILE A 38 -6.46 -5.47 3.85
C ILE A 38 -6.83 -5.29 2.38
N ALA A 39 -5.88 -5.53 1.47
CA ALA A 39 -6.11 -5.46 0.04
C ALA A 39 -6.80 -6.70 -0.52
N ASN A 40 -6.98 -7.73 0.31
CA ASN A 40 -7.55 -9.01 -0.08
C ASN A 40 -6.75 -9.70 -1.18
N PHE A 41 -5.42 -9.69 -1.03
CA PHE A 41 -4.48 -10.39 -1.90
C PHE A 41 -3.64 -11.36 -1.06
N SER A 42 -3.04 -12.35 -1.73
CA SER A 42 -1.95 -13.11 -1.12
C SER A 42 -0.74 -12.20 -0.93
N LYS A 43 0.15 -12.55 0.00
CA LYS A 43 1.35 -11.76 0.29
C LYS A 43 2.19 -11.49 -0.97
N PHE A 44 2.43 -12.52 -1.77
CA PHE A 44 3.27 -12.38 -2.96
C PHE A 44 2.58 -11.58 -4.05
N HIS A 45 1.30 -11.80 -4.26
CA HIS A 45 0.53 -11.08 -5.26
C HIS A 45 0.41 -9.60 -4.87
N PHE A 46 0.18 -9.33 -3.59
CA PHE A 46 0.09 -7.96 -3.07
C PHE A 46 1.35 -7.16 -3.38
N GLY A 47 2.52 -7.72 -3.09
CA GLY A 47 3.79 -7.04 -3.33
C GLY A 47 3.96 -6.62 -4.79
N ARG A 48 3.62 -7.50 -5.71
CA ARG A 48 3.71 -7.21 -7.16
C ARG A 48 2.72 -6.14 -7.58
N ILE A 49 1.48 -6.27 -7.16
CA ILE A 49 0.42 -5.32 -7.54
C ILE A 49 0.70 -3.94 -6.95
N PHE A 50 1.10 -3.89 -5.68
CA PHE A 50 1.45 -2.64 -5.01
C PHE A 50 2.57 -1.92 -5.76
N CYS A 51 3.66 -2.63 -6.05
CA CYS A 51 4.81 -2.06 -6.75
C CYS A 51 4.43 -1.57 -8.15
N SER A 52 3.60 -2.32 -8.85
CA SER A 52 3.12 -1.95 -10.18
C SER A 52 2.28 -0.66 -10.17
N ILE A 53 1.46 -0.47 -9.15
CA ILE A 53 0.55 0.68 -9.06
C ILE A 53 1.24 1.89 -8.44
N VAL A 54 1.98 1.67 -7.35
CA VAL A 54 2.56 2.76 -6.54
C VAL A 54 3.95 3.17 -7.03
N GLY A 55 4.69 2.25 -7.67
CA GLY A 55 6.03 2.52 -8.19
C GLY A 55 7.14 2.18 -7.22
N GLU A 56 6.83 1.68 -6.04
CA GLU A 56 7.82 1.22 -5.06
C GLU A 56 7.22 0.07 -4.25
N THR A 57 8.07 -0.69 -3.55
CA THR A 57 7.59 -1.79 -2.74
C THR A 57 6.83 -1.28 -1.52
N PRO A 58 5.95 -2.10 -0.91
CA PRO A 58 5.26 -1.69 0.32
C PRO A 58 6.21 -1.26 1.43
N TYR A 59 7.34 -1.95 1.59
CA TYR A 59 8.32 -1.61 2.62
C TYR A 59 8.97 -0.25 2.33
N GLN A 60 9.40 -0.01 1.09
CA GLN A 60 10.01 1.26 0.68
C GLN A 60 9.02 2.41 0.88
N PHE A 61 7.77 2.21 0.50
CA PHE A 61 6.72 3.21 0.68
C PHE A 61 6.54 3.54 2.16
N LEU A 62 6.40 2.52 2.99
CA LEU A 62 6.19 2.70 4.43
C LEU A 62 7.34 3.46 5.08
N LEU A 63 8.58 3.09 4.74
CA LEU A 63 9.77 3.75 5.27
C LEU A 63 9.81 5.22 4.85
N ARG A 64 9.55 5.50 3.58
CA ARG A 64 9.58 6.87 3.06
C ARG A 64 8.52 7.74 3.73
N ILE A 65 7.30 7.24 3.87
CA ILE A 65 6.21 8.00 4.51
C ILE A 65 6.52 8.27 5.99
N ARG A 66 7.10 7.30 6.69
CA ARG A 66 7.50 7.48 8.09
C ARG A 66 8.59 8.54 8.23
N ILE A 67 9.57 8.56 7.33
CA ILE A 67 10.63 9.56 7.32
C ILE A 67 10.05 10.95 7.04
N GLU A 68 9.18 11.07 6.05
CA GLU A 68 8.52 12.35 5.74
C GLU A 68 7.71 12.88 6.92
N LYS A 69 6.98 12.00 7.58
CA LYS A 69 6.18 12.37 8.75
C LYS A 69 7.06 12.86 9.89
N ALA A 70 8.16 12.16 10.17
CA ALA A 70 9.10 12.56 11.20
C ALA A 70 9.72 13.92 10.89
N ALA A 71 10.08 14.17 9.64
CA ALA A 71 10.65 15.46 9.21
C ALA A 71 9.65 16.61 9.43
N GLN A 72 8.37 16.37 9.13
CA GLN A 72 7.33 17.38 9.35
C GLN A 72 7.17 17.74 10.83
N LEU A 73 7.32 16.76 11.72
CA LEU A 73 7.19 16.97 13.16
C LEU A 73 8.37 17.73 13.75
N LEU A 74 9.52 17.75 13.07
CA LEU A 74 10.72 18.46 13.51
C LEU A 74 10.76 19.92 13.04
N LEU A 75 9.90 20.29 12.13
CA LEU A 75 9.79 21.66 11.66
C LEU A 75 8.85 22.46 12.54
#